data_053017b17e59c2951096f3963cea99ef
#
_entry.id   053017b17e59c2951096f3963cea99ef
#
_cell.length_a   1.000
_cell.length_b   1.000
_cell.length_c   1.000
_cell.angle_alpha   90.00
_cell.angle_beta   90.00
_cell.angle_gamma   90.00
#
_symmetry.space_group_name_H-M   'P 1'
#
loop_
_entity.id
_entity.type
_entity.pdbx_description
1 polymer ?
#
loop_
_entity_poly.entity_id
_entity_poly.type
_entity_poly.pdbx_seq_one_letter_code
_entity_poly.pdbx_strand_id
1 'polypeptide(L)'
;MKNVKKMIQEGLKRFTVITILGVFLMTSLIPVSAATKVSKIKWSAYRKTMYVGNAQRFAVKITPAKASKAKLGWKTSNKKIAKVSAKGVVTPVKAGKATITCYVKSQKSKKVTCKVTVKKQKVTAITFAKASVAVQKGKKVSNLAIVTPTYAANKKVTYKSSSTSVATVSTSGVVTGKKVGTATITATAADGSKKKNSYKVTVVAPITKNSAKFIAHRGLSAEAPENTIKAYELAGGAGFWGAETDVRMTKDKKFILQHDLTFKRLCGVDKKPEDMTLSEIQKL
;
A
#
# COMPACT_ATOMS: atom_id res chain seq x y z
N MET A 1 8.12 -10.63 82.77
CA MET A 1 8.16 -10.39 81.33
C MET A 1 7.89 -11.60 80.41
N LYS A 2 8.09 -12.85 80.82
CA LYS A 2 7.79 -14.05 80.04
C LYS A 2 6.31 -14.35 79.82
N ASN A 3 5.45 -14.06 80.81
CA ASN A 3 4.01 -14.39 80.72
C ASN A 3 3.20 -13.44 79.83
N VAL A 4 3.62 -12.18 79.69
CA VAL A 4 2.93 -11.21 78.82
C VAL A 4 3.15 -11.51 77.31
N LYS A 5 4.34 -11.99 76.97
CA LYS A 5 4.64 -12.39 75.53
C LYS A 5 3.82 -13.61 75.09
N LYS A 6 3.55 -14.56 76.05
CA LYS A 6 2.76 -15.76 75.74
C LYS A 6 1.28 -15.43 75.49
N MET A 7 0.70 -14.55 76.32
CA MET A 7 -0.69 -14.07 76.11
C MET A 7 -0.90 -13.30 74.83
N ILE A 8 0.08 -12.48 74.39
CA ILE A 8 0.00 -11.72 73.14
C ILE A 8 0.08 -12.68 71.93
N GLN A 9 0.90 -13.74 71.99
CA GLN A 9 0.98 -14.72 70.91
C GLN A 9 -0.27 -15.59 70.78
N GLU A 10 -0.93 -15.94 71.89
CA GLU A 10 -2.18 -16.72 71.88
C GLU A 10 -3.36 -15.86 71.42
N GLY A 11 -3.40 -14.56 71.82
CA GLY A 11 -4.37 -13.59 71.28
C GLY A 11 -4.27 -13.36 69.77
N LEU A 12 -3.04 -13.23 69.22
CA LEU A 12 -2.84 -13.06 67.80
C LEU A 12 -3.23 -14.31 66.99
N LYS A 13 -3.03 -15.52 67.54
CA LYS A 13 -3.42 -16.76 66.79
C LYS A 13 -4.95 -16.91 66.71
N ARG A 14 -5.69 -16.45 67.72
CA ARG A 14 -7.17 -16.48 67.65
C ARG A 14 -7.76 -15.41 66.75
N PHE A 15 -7.13 -14.24 66.64
CA PHE A 15 -7.56 -13.18 65.72
C PHE A 15 -7.30 -13.51 64.25
N THR A 16 -6.19 -14.22 63.96
CA THR A 16 -5.82 -14.59 62.59
C THR A 16 -6.72 -15.69 62.02
N VAL A 17 -7.22 -16.61 62.87
CA VAL A 17 -8.11 -17.71 62.42
C VAL A 17 -9.53 -17.20 62.14
N ILE A 18 -10.04 -16.20 62.89
CA ILE A 18 -11.38 -15.64 62.66
C ILE A 18 -11.40 -14.76 61.40
N THR A 19 -10.32 -14.03 61.11
CA THR A 19 -10.24 -13.17 59.90
C THR A 19 -10.05 -14.01 58.60
N ILE A 20 -9.37 -15.14 58.65
CA ILE A 20 -9.19 -16.03 57.47
C ILE A 20 -10.49 -16.81 57.20
N LEU A 21 -11.28 -17.21 58.19
CA LEU A 21 -12.57 -17.87 57.95
C LEU A 21 -13.64 -16.90 57.43
N GLY A 22 -13.62 -15.62 57.86
CA GLY A 22 -14.55 -14.58 57.37
C GLY A 22 -14.28 -14.13 55.92
N VAL A 23 -13.01 -14.16 55.50
CA VAL A 23 -12.64 -13.80 54.09
C VAL A 23 -12.92 -14.97 53.12
N PHE A 24 -12.89 -16.24 53.59
CA PHE A 24 -13.14 -17.40 52.72
C PHE A 24 -14.63 -17.65 52.44
N LEU A 25 -15.56 -17.10 53.26
CA LEU A 25 -17.01 -17.23 53.00
C LEU A 25 -17.61 -16.10 52.17
N MET A 26 -16.84 -15.01 51.87
CA MET A 26 -17.34 -13.94 50.99
C MET A 26 -16.83 -14.01 49.52
N THR A 27 -15.96 -14.97 49.17
CA THR A 27 -15.45 -15.11 47.80
C THR A 27 -16.26 -16.07 46.92
N SER A 28 -17.39 -16.62 47.41
CA SER A 28 -18.12 -17.65 46.66
C SER A 28 -19.41 -17.20 45.99
N LEU A 29 -19.66 -15.90 45.89
CA LEU A 29 -20.85 -15.38 45.18
C LEU A 29 -20.48 -14.26 44.21
N ILE A 30 -19.44 -14.47 43.36
CA ILE A 30 -19.43 -13.78 42.09
C ILE A 30 -20.42 -14.57 41.22
N PRO A 31 -21.58 -14.02 40.83
CA PRO A 31 -22.47 -14.73 39.95
C PRO A 31 -21.69 -14.93 38.64
N VAL A 32 -21.36 -16.17 38.31
CA VAL A 32 -20.90 -16.52 36.97
C VAL A 32 -22.03 -16.09 36.05
N SER A 33 -21.91 -14.91 35.51
CA SER A 33 -22.87 -14.37 34.56
C SER A 33 -23.06 -15.42 33.45
N ALA A 34 -24.19 -16.08 33.45
CA ALA A 34 -24.51 -17.09 32.48
C ALA A 34 -24.29 -16.49 31.09
N ALA A 35 -23.39 -17.08 30.33
CA ALA A 35 -23.03 -16.57 29.00
C ALA A 35 -24.32 -16.37 28.18
N THR A 36 -24.60 -15.12 27.78
CA THR A 36 -25.82 -14.79 27.06
C THR A 36 -25.93 -15.62 25.79
N LYS A 37 -27.00 -16.44 25.69
CA LYS A 37 -27.24 -17.28 24.51
C LYS A 37 -27.40 -16.44 23.24
N VAL A 38 -26.77 -16.85 22.13
CA VAL A 38 -26.95 -16.24 20.82
C VAL A 38 -28.29 -16.68 20.26
N SER A 39 -29.19 -15.73 19.98
CA SER A 39 -30.46 -16.00 19.31
C SER A 39 -30.31 -16.08 17.79
N LYS A 40 -29.53 -15.14 17.23
CA LYS A 40 -29.34 -15.01 15.77
C LYS A 40 -27.90 -14.64 15.41
N ILE A 41 -27.42 -15.14 14.28
CA ILE A 41 -26.17 -14.75 13.61
C ILE A 41 -26.46 -14.43 12.15
N LYS A 42 -25.95 -13.30 11.64
CA LYS A 42 -26.11 -12.85 10.25
C LYS A 42 -24.75 -12.38 9.71
N TRP A 43 -24.56 -12.46 8.39
CA TRP A 43 -23.47 -11.76 7.74
C TRP A 43 -23.64 -10.23 7.90
N SER A 44 -22.59 -9.54 8.30
CA SER A 44 -22.48 -8.07 8.24
C SER A 44 -21.53 -7.62 7.13
N ALA A 45 -20.54 -8.47 6.78
CA ALA A 45 -19.67 -8.26 5.62
C ALA A 45 -19.25 -9.60 5.02
N TYR A 46 -19.41 -9.76 3.70
CA TYR A 46 -18.98 -10.92 2.94
C TYR A 46 -18.93 -10.64 1.43
N ARG A 47 -18.34 -11.55 0.67
CA ARG A 47 -18.27 -11.48 -0.80
C ARG A 47 -18.63 -12.85 -1.41
N LYS A 48 -19.56 -12.87 -2.39
CA LYS A 48 -19.90 -14.08 -3.15
C LYS A 48 -18.89 -14.38 -4.25
N THR A 49 -18.30 -13.35 -4.86
CA THR A 49 -17.23 -13.47 -5.84
C THR A 49 -15.93 -12.95 -5.24
N MET A 50 -14.87 -13.74 -5.36
CA MET A 50 -13.53 -13.42 -4.89
C MET A 50 -12.51 -13.73 -5.99
N TYR A 51 -11.31 -13.18 -5.87
CA TYR A 51 -10.24 -13.40 -6.83
C TYR A 51 -9.02 -13.99 -6.13
N VAL A 52 -8.36 -14.95 -6.79
CA VAL A 52 -7.15 -15.60 -6.26
C VAL A 52 -6.14 -14.55 -5.81
N GLY A 53 -5.61 -14.70 -4.60
CA GLY A 53 -4.63 -13.78 -4.01
C GLY A 53 -5.21 -12.52 -3.35
N ASN A 54 -6.53 -12.24 -3.53
CA ASN A 54 -7.19 -11.09 -2.90
C ASN A 54 -7.99 -11.52 -1.67
N ALA A 55 -7.33 -11.54 -0.51
CA ALA A 55 -7.96 -11.89 0.75
C ALA A 55 -8.98 -10.84 1.19
N GLN A 56 -10.10 -11.30 1.77
CA GLN A 56 -11.19 -10.45 2.24
C GLN A 56 -11.61 -10.86 3.65
N ARG A 57 -11.89 -9.88 4.50
CA ARG A 57 -12.44 -10.13 5.83
C ARG A 57 -13.95 -10.30 5.74
N PHE A 58 -14.44 -11.45 6.20
CA PHE A 58 -15.85 -11.70 6.42
C PHE A 58 -16.21 -11.40 7.87
N ALA A 59 -17.37 -10.82 8.10
CA ALA A 59 -17.82 -10.45 9.44
C ALA A 59 -19.28 -10.82 9.64
N VAL A 60 -19.65 -11.02 10.89
CA VAL A 60 -21.01 -11.37 11.29
C VAL A 60 -21.51 -10.44 12.39
N LYS A 61 -22.82 -10.18 12.42
CA LYS A 61 -23.54 -9.54 13.52
C LYS A 61 -24.26 -10.63 14.33
N ILE A 62 -24.13 -10.54 15.65
CA ILE A 62 -24.75 -11.46 16.62
C ILE A 62 -25.88 -10.74 17.33
N THR A 63 -26.96 -11.44 17.59
CA THR A 63 -28.10 -10.96 18.39
C THR A 63 -28.31 -11.92 19.57
N PRO A 64 -28.58 -11.41 20.79
CA PRO A 64 -28.62 -9.99 21.16
C PRO A 64 -27.23 -9.38 21.26
N ALA A 65 -27.11 -8.03 21.26
CA ALA A 65 -25.81 -7.33 21.29
C ALA A 65 -24.95 -7.70 22.50
N LYS A 66 -25.57 -7.97 23.65
CA LYS A 66 -24.89 -8.44 24.87
C LYS A 66 -24.19 -9.83 24.69
N ALA A 67 -24.51 -10.58 23.65
CA ALA A 67 -23.84 -11.83 23.28
C ALA A 67 -22.66 -11.61 22.29
N SER A 68 -22.27 -10.37 22.00
CA SER A 68 -21.21 -10.02 21.01
C SER A 68 -19.84 -10.63 21.31
N LYS A 69 -19.56 -10.94 22.59
CA LYS A 69 -18.32 -11.62 23.03
C LYS A 69 -18.30 -13.15 22.76
N ALA A 70 -19.35 -13.70 22.15
CA ALA A 70 -19.41 -15.14 21.85
C ALA A 70 -18.24 -15.56 20.95
N LYS A 71 -17.55 -16.62 21.33
CA LYS A 71 -16.43 -17.17 20.55
C LYS A 71 -16.93 -17.75 19.23
N LEU A 72 -16.41 -17.27 18.10
CA LEU A 72 -16.74 -17.73 16.77
C LEU A 72 -15.78 -18.81 16.27
N GLY A 73 -16.30 -19.73 15.49
CA GLY A 73 -15.56 -20.70 14.71
C GLY A 73 -15.77 -20.45 13.22
N TRP A 74 -14.75 -20.74 12.42
CA TRP A 74 -14.76 -20.56 10.98
C TRP A 74 -14.33 -21.84 10.30
N LYS A 75 -14.98 -22.21 9.21
CA LYS A 75 -14.59 -23.33 8.37
C LYS A 75 -14.89 -23.09 6.89
N THR A 76 -14.17 -23.76 6.05
CA THR A 76 -14.39 -23.81 4.60
C THR A 76 -14.70 -25.24 4.18
N SER A 77 -15.53 -25.40 3.17
CA SER A 77 -15.79 -26.73 2.57
C SER A 77 -14.61 -27.24 1.73
N ASN A 78 -13.73 -26.33 1.26
CA ASN A 78 -12.59 -26.70 0.44
C ASN A 78 -11.40 -25.73 0.64
N LYS A 79 -10.40 -26.17 1.41
CA LYS A 79 -9.18 -25.40 1.68
C LYS A 79 -8.28 -25.19 0.45
N LYS A 80 -8.40 -26.06 -0.58
CA LYS A 80 -7.67 -25.90 -1.86
C LYS A 80 -8.24 -24.74 -2.71
N ILE A 81 -9.51 -24.39 -2.51
CA ILE A 81 -10.17 -23.28 -3.22
C ILE A 81 -10.09 -21.97 -2.40
N ALA A 82 -10.47 -22.03 -1.12
CA ALA A 82 -10.42 -20.87 -0.23
C ALA A 82 -10.09 -21.31 1.20
N LYS A 83 -9.15 -20.67 1.86
CA LYS A 83 -8.84 -20.84 3.29
C LYS A 83 -9.60 -19.78 4.08
N VAL A 84 -9.89 -20.04 5.34
CA VAL A 84 -10.43 -19.05 6.28
C VAL A 84 -9.68 -19.11 7.61
N SER A 85 -9.29 -17.96 8.13
CA SER A 85 -8.60 -17.83 9.43
C SER A 85 -9.62 -17.78 10.59
N ALA A 86 -9.13 -17.96 11.82
CA ALA A 86 -9.93 -17.80 13.03
C ALA A 86 -10.51 -16.37 13.19
N LYS A 87 -9.91 -15.38 12.55
CA LYS A 87 -10.37 -13.97 12.53
C LYS A 87 -11.35 -13.66 11.38
N GLY A 88 -11.78 -14.69 10.60
CA GLY A 88 -12.71 -14.52 9.48
C GLY A 88 -12.10 -13.95 8.20
N VAL A 89 -10.76 -13.96 8.07
CA VAL A 89 -10.10 -13.58 6.82
C VAL A 89 -10.18 -14.78 5.86
N VAL A 90 -10.87 -14.61 4.75
CA VAL A 90 -11.00 -15.59 3.67
C VAL A 90 -9.93 -15.29 2.62
N THR A 91 -9.05 -16.26 2.38
CA THR A 91 -7.97 -16.18 1.40
C THR A 91 -8.28 -17.11 0.23
N PRO A 92 -8.61 -16.57 -0.95
CA PRO A 92 -8.82 -17.35 -2.18
C PRO A 92 -7.48 -17.93 -2.67
N VAL A 93 -7.44 -19.24 -2.92
CA VAL A 93 -6.22 -19.98 -3.30
C VAL A 93 -6.25 -20.40 -4.77
N LYS A 94 -7.36 -20.96 -5.25
CA LYS A 94 -7.52 -21.48 -6.61
C LYS A 94 -8.93 -21.20 -7.11
N ALA A 95 -9.09 -20.98 -8.40
CA ALA A 95 -10.41 -20.82 -9.01
C ALA A 95 -11.30 -22.04 -8.75
N GLY A 96 -12.57 -21.80 -8.43
CA GLY A 96 -13.54 -22.82 -8.07
C GLY A 96 -14.60 -22.28 -7.10
N LYS A 97 -15.38 -23.21 -6.51
CA LYS A 97 -16.44 -22.88 -5.54
C LYS A 97 -16.11 -23.46 -4.17
N ALA A 98 -16.38 -22.70 -3.11
CA ALA A 98 -16.28 -23.17 -1.73
C ALA A 98 -17.39 -22.55 -0.89
N THR A 99 -17.74 -23.18 0.24
CA THR A 99 -18.68 -22.63 1.22
C THR A 99 -17.92 -22.23 2.46
N ILE A 100 -18.03 -20.96 2.82
CA ILE A 100 -17.48 -20.41 4.07
C ILE A 100 -18.60 -20.46 5.11
N THR A 101 -18.29 -21.01 6.28
CA THR A 101 -19.22 -21.10 7.40
C THR A 101 -18.62 -20.39 8.61
N CYS A 102 -19.42 -19.51 9.22
CA CYS A 102 -19.16 -18.99 10.56
C CYS A 102 -20.20 -19.55 11.51
N TYR A 103 -19.75 -19.99 12.70
CA TYR A 103 -20.64 -20.56 13.72
C TYR A 103 -20.22 -20.11 15.12
N VAL A 104 -21.17 -20.15 16.04
CA VAL A 104 -20.89 -19.88 17.48
C VAL A 104 -20.35 -21.17 18.09
N LYS A 105 -19.13 -21.13 18.71
CA LYS A 105 -18.47 -22.34 19.22
C LYS A 105 -19.27 -23.08 20.27
N SER A 106 -19.92 -22.36 21.19
CA SER A 106 -20.79 -22.92 22.24
C SER A 106 -22.18 -23.37 21.76
N GLN A 107 -22.59 -22.91 20.54
CA GLN A 107 -23.91 -23.18 19.96
C GLN A 107 -23.76 -23.45 18.45
N LYS A 108 -23.21 -24.60 18.06
CA LYS A 108 -22.84 -24.93 16.69
C LYS A 108 -23.99 -24.88 15.67
N SER A 109 -25.25 -25.04 16.13
CA SER A 109 -26.45 -24.83 15.31
C SER A 109 -26.63 -23.38 14.87
N LYS A 110 -26.15 -22.40 15.64
CA LYS A 110 -26.14 -20.98 15.28
C LYS A 110 -24.99 -20.72 14.32
N LYS A 111 -25.28 -20.78 13.04
CA LYS A 111 -24.31 -20.63 11.95
C LYS A 111 -24.87 -19.84 10.77
N VAL A 112 -23.99 -19.27 9.98
CA VAL A 112 -24.27 -18.68 8.66
C VAL A 112 -23.29 -19.23 7.64
N THR A 113 -23.75 -19.39 6.41
CA THR A 113 -22.93 -19.90 5.30
C THR A 113 -22.94 -18.92 4.14
N CYS A 114 -21.84 -18.87 3.40
CA CYS A 114 -21.72 -18.13 2.15
C CYS A 114 -21.06 -19.01 1.10
N LYS A 115 -21.75 -19.28 -0.01
CA LYS A 115 -21.15 -19.89 -1.20
C LYS A 115 -20.29 -18.83 -1.89
N VAL A 116 -18.97 -19.05 -1.98
CA VAL A 116 -18.02 -18.17 -2.65
C VAL A 116 -17.57 -18.79 -3.97
N THR A 117 -17.53 -17.98 -5.03
CA THR A 117 -16.94 -18.34 -6.31
C THR A 117 -15.61 -17.62 -6.43
N VAL A 118 -14.52 -18.38 -6.47
CA VAL A 118 -13.17 -17.85 -6.68
C VAL A 118 -12.86 -17.85 -8.17
N LYS A 119 -12.44 -16.71 -8.70
CA LYS A 119 -12.05 -16.52 -10.11
C LYS A 119 -10.58 -16.12 -10.21
N LYS A 120 -9.96 -16.36 -11.38
CA LYS A 120 -8.69 -15.72 -11.75
C LYS A 120 -8.96 -14.27 -12.14
N GLN A 121 -8.18 -13.31 -11.61
CA GLN A 121 -8.28 -11.92 -12.02
C GLN A 121 -7.38 -11.66 -13.20
N LYS A 122 -7.90 -11.03 -14.25
CA LYS A 122 -7.11 -10.48 -15.35
C LYS A 122 -6.56 -9.10 -15.00
N VAL A 123 -5.57 -8.67 -15.75
CA VAL A 123 -5.04 -7.30 -15.69
C VAL A 123 -6.14 -6.31 -16.05
N THR A 124 -6.31 -5.28 -15.23
CA THR A 124 -7.30 -4.20 -15.44
C THR A 124 -6.66 -2.94 -15.97
N ALA A 125 -5.39 -2.68 -15.59
CA ALA A 125 -4.62 -1.55 -16.08
C ALA A 125 -3.12 -1.86 -16.09
N ILE A 126 -2.39 -1.16 -16.96
CA ILE A 126 -0.94 -1.03 -16.96
C ILE A 126 -0.63 0.46 -16.83
N THR A 127 0.31 0.83 -15.96
CA THR A 127 0.81 2.20 -15.81
C THR A 127 2.33 2.20 -15.81
N PHE A 128 2.91 3.38 -15.95
CA PHE A 128 4.35 3.62 -15.84
C PHE A 128 4.60 4.70 -14.80
N ALA A 129 5.74 4.65 -14.12
CA ALA A 129 6.12 5.69 -13.18
C ALA A 129 6.39 7.04 -13.88
N LYS A 130 6.89 6.99 -15.13
CA LYS A 130 7.21 8.17 -15.94
C LYS A 130 6.47 8.11 -17.28
N ALA A 131 5.87 9.24 -17.70
CA ALA A 131 5.23 9.38 -19.00
C ALA A 131 6.24 9.52 -20.14
N SER A 132 7.47 9.94 -19.83
CA SER A 132 8.60 10.02 -20.76
C SER A 132 9.92 9.75 -20.05
N VAL A 133 10.93 9.31 -20.82
CA VAL A 133 12.31 9.15 -20.36
C VAL A 133 13.27 9.61 -21.45
N ALA A 134 14.42 10.19 -21.03
CA ALA A 134 15.54 10.46 -21.93
C ALA A 134 16.63 9.41 -21.72
N VAL A 135 17.37 9.10 -22.79
CA VAL A 135 18.52 8.19 -22.75
C VAL A 135 19.55 8.60 -23.81
N GLN A 136 20.83 8.58 -23.49
CA GLN A 136 21.89 8.81 -24.48
C GLN A 136 21.98 7.66 -25.48
N LYS A 137 22.36 7.98 -26.73
CA LYS A 137 22.72 6.96 -27.71
C LYS A 137 23.76 5.99 -27.13
N GLY A 138 23.51 4.69 -27.24
CA GLY A 138 24.34 3.62 -26.71
C GLY A 138 24.07 3.27 -25.23
N LYS A 139 23.35 4.11 -24.47
CA LYS A 139 23.04 3.86 -23.07
C LYS A 139 21.68 3.17 -22.88
N LYS A 140 21.41 2.72 -21.63
CA LYS A 140 20.18 1.99 -21.27
C LYS A 140 19.42 2.76 -20.22
N VAL A 141 18.09 2.63 -20.23
CA VAL A 141 17.18 3.18 -19.20
C VAL A 141 16.04 2.21 -18.95
N SER A 142 15.49 2.22 -17.75
CA SER A 142 14.35 1.39 -17.35
C SER A 142 13.17 2.26 -16.90
N ASN A 143 11.97 1.94 -17.42
CA ASN A 143 10.69 2.45 -16.92
C ASN A 143 9.69 1.29 -17.00
N LEU A 144 9.63 0.50 -15.94
CA LEU A 144 8.92 -0.78 -15.95
C LEU A 144 7.41 -0.60 -15.83
N ALA A 145 6.67 -1.48 -16.49
CA ALA A 145 5.21 -1.51 -16.42
C ALA A 145 4.74 -1.92 -15.01
N ILE A 146 3.82 -1.16 -14.44
CA ILE A 146 3.12 -1.44 -13.19
C ILE A 146 1.77 -2.04 -13.55
N VAL A 147 1.53 -3.28 -13.13
CA VAL A 147 0.32 -4.04 -13.47
C VAL A 147 -0.68 -4.00 -12.33
N THR A 148 -1.93 -3.62 -12.64
CA THR A 148 -3.04 -3.57 -11.70
C THR A 148 -4.11 -4.60 -12.09
N PRO A 149 -4.73 -5.31 -11.10
CA PRO A 149 -4.41 -5.31 -9.69
C PRO A 149 -3.16 -6.16 -9.38
N THR A 150 -2.55 -5.95 -8.21
CA THR A 150 -1.35 -6.71 -7.78
C THR A 150 -1.59 -8.23 -7.69
N TYR A 151 -2.86 -8.65 -7.52
CA TYR A 151 -3.31 -10.04 -7.51
C TYR A 151 -3.80 -10.56 -8.87
N ALA A 152 -3.48 -9.89 -9.99
CA ALA A 152 -3.73 -10.45 -11.32
C ALA A 152 -3.03 -11.80 -11.48
N ALA A 153 -3.74 -12.79 -12.06
CA ALA A 153 -3.28 -14.19 -12.13
C ALA A 153 -2.05 -14.36 -13.04
N ASN A 154 -1.95 -13.53 -14.07
CA ASN A 154 -0.78 -13.44 -14.93
C ASN A 154 -0.43 -11.96 -15.10
N LYS A 155 0.72 -11.56 -14.57
CA LYS A 155 1.24 -10.19 -14.61
C LYS A 155 2.33 -9.98 -15.67
N LYS A 156 2.58 -11.00 -16.50
CA LYS A 156 3.55 -10.86 -17.60
C LYS A 156 3.08 -9.79 -18.59
N VAL A 157 4.03 -8.97 -19.05
CA VAL A 157 3.82 -7.99 -20.11
C VAL A 157 4.82 -8.24 -21.23
N THR A 158 4.44 -7.87 -22.43
CA THR A 158 5.32 -7.81 -23.59
C THR A 158 5.57 -6.35 -23.93
N TYR A 159 6.82 -6.01 -24.28
CA TYR A 159 7.20 -4.67 -24.66
C TYR A 159 7.44 -4.58 -26.17
N LYS A 160 7.04 -3.46 -26.78
CA LYS A 160 7.28 -3.15 -28.19
C LYS A 160 7.71 -1.68 -28.35
N SER A 161 8.70 -1.44 -29.17
CA SER A 161 9.09 -0.09 -29.62
C SER A 161 8.38 0.25 -30.92
N SER A 162 7.95 1.50 -31.06
CA SER A 162 7.40 2.04 -32.33
C SER A 162 8.48 2.22 -33.39
N SER A 163 9.76 2.36 -32.97
CA SER A 163 10.91 2.51 -33.86
C SER A 163 12.15 1.85 -33.25
N THR A 164 12.46 0.65 -33.70
CA THR A 164 13.63 -0.12 -33.23
C THR A 164 14.97 0.46 -33.74
N SER A 165 14.93 1.27 -34.78
CA SER A 165 16.08 2.04 -35.25
C SER A 165 16.46 3.18 -34.29
N VAL A 166 15.48 3.77 -33.60
CA VAL A 166 15.71 4.83 -32.62
C VAL A 166 16.00 4.24 -31.25
N ALA A 167 15.13 3.34 -30.76
CA ALA A 167 15.28 2.70 -29.45
C ALA A 167 14.75 1.26 -29.50
N THR A 168 15.52 0.32 -28.94
CA THR A 168 15.07 -1.06 -28.71
C THR A 168 14.62 -1.23 -27.26
N VAL A 169 13.74 -2.21 -27.03
CA VAL A 169 13.33 -2.59 -25.67
C VAL A 169 13.49 -4.10 -25.48
N SER A 170 14.04 -4.53 -24.36
CA SER A 170 14.19 -5.95 -24.01
C SER A 170 12.86 -6.53 -23.51
N THR A 171 12.79 -7.85 -23.40
CA THR A 171 11.65 -8.56 -22.77
C THR A 171 11.48 -8.19 -21.29
N SER A 172 12.54 -7.74 -20.61
CA SER A 172 12.52 -7.23 -19.23
C SER A 172 12.15 -5.74 -19.14
N GLY A 173 11.88 -5.04 -20.25
CA GLY A 173 11.49 -3.62 -20.27
C GLY A 173 12.66 -2.63 -20.23
N VAL A 174 13.91 -3.09 -20.41
CA VAL A 174 15.09 -2.21 -20.49
C VAL A 174 15.19 -1.66 -21.91
N VAL A 175 15.22 -0.33 -22.02
CA VAL A 175 15.34 0.40 -23.30
C VAL A 175 16.79 0.71 -23.57
N THR A 176 17.23 0.54 -24.83
CA THR A 176 18.56 0.95 -25.32
C THR A 176 18.40 1.97 -26.43
N GLY A 177 19.00 3.16 -26.27
CA GLY A 177 19.04 4.20 -27.30
C GLY A 177 19.97 3.82 -28.43
N LYS A 178 19.48 3.84 -29.66
CA LYS A 178 20.25 3.47 -30.90
C LYS A 178 20.61 4.66 -31.77
N LYS A 179 19.65 5.54 -32.02
CA LYS A 179 19.79 6.74 -32.87
C LYS A 179 19.06 7.91 -32.22
N VAL A 180 19.61 9.12 -32.31
CA VAL A 180 18.94 10.35 -31.83
C VAL A 180 17.55 10.46 -32.45
N GLY A 181 16.56 10.76 -31.66
CA GLY A 181 15.16 10.81 -32.07
C GLY A 181 14.21 10.34 -30.96
N THR A 182 12.96 10.13 -31.32
CA THR A 182 11.93 9.70 -30.39
C THR A 182 11.33 8.36 -30.80
N ALA A 183 10.97 7.54 -29.77
CA ALA A 183 10.21 6.31 -29.96
C ALA A 183 9.19 6.18 -28.82
N THR A 184 8.13 5.44 -29.08
CA THR A 184 7.13 5.08 -28.06
C THR A 184 7.33 3.63 -27.66
N ILE A 185 7.48 3.38 -26.38
CA ILE A 185 7.53 2.02 -25.83
C ILE A 185 6.15 1.67 -25.31
N THR A 186 5.57 0.59 -25.80
CA THR A 186 4.27 0.07 -25.39
C THR A 186 4.44 -1.24 -24.63
N ALA A 187 3.85 -1.35 -23.44
CA ALA A 187 3.69 -2.61 -22.73
C ALA A 187 2.26 -3.13 -22.90
N THR A 188 2.12 -4.42 -23.17
CA THR A 188 0.84 -5.10 -23.36
C THR A 188 0.75 -6.30 -22.43
N ALA A 189 -0.38 -6.47 -21.73
CA ALA A 189 -0.62 -7.60 -20.85
C ALA A 189 -0.71 -8.93 -21.62
N ALA A 190 0.02 -9.94 -21.15
CA ALA A 190 0.06 -11.28 -21.78
C ALA A 190 -1.04 -12.24 -21.25
N ASP A 191 -2.04 -11.72 -20.52
CA ASP A 191 -3.13 -12.51 -19.93
C ASP A 191 -4.40 -12.55 -20.80
N GLY A 192 -4.36 -12.00 -22.00
CA GLY A 192 -5.49 -11.88 -22.92
C GLY A 192 -6.49 -10.79 -22.53
N SER A 193 -6.18 -9.89 -21.58
CA SER A 193 -7.01 -8.73 -21.25
C SER A 193 -6.95 -7.61 -22.28
N LYS A 194 -5.96 -7.65 -23.20
CA LYS A 194 -5.66 -6.62 -24.19
C LYS A 194 -5.30 -5.25 -23.56
N LYS A 195 -5.06 -5.20 -22.23
CA LYS A 195 -4.64 -3.96 -21.57
C LYS A 195 -3.24 -3.60 -21.98
N LYS A 196 -3.04 -2.33 -22.36
CA LYS A 196 -1.77 -1.76 -22.78
C LYS A 196 -1.63 -0.33 -22.30
N ASN A 197 -0.40 0.12 -22.18
CA ASN A 197 -0.04 1.53 -21.96
C ASN A 197 1.34 1.79 -22.55
N SER A 198 1.70 3.05 -22.74
CA SER A 198 2.94 3.45 -23.40
C SER A 198 3.54 4.71 -22.79
N TYR A 199 4.83 4.91 -23.03
CA TYR A 199 5.55 6.12 -22.68
C TYR A 199 6.52 6.53 -23.83
N LYS A 200 6.88 7.82 -23.87
CA LYS A 200 7.81 8.39 -24.85
C LYS A 200 9.25 8.14 -24.40
N VAL A 201 10.11 7.77 -25.32
CA VAL A 201 11.57 7.69 -25.14
C VAL A 201 12.20 8.72 -26.08
N THR A 202 13.03 9.61 -25.53
CA THR A 202 13.86 10.55 -26.31
C THR A 202 15.30 10.06 -26.23
N VAL A 203 15.86 9.67 -27.37
CA VAL A 203 17.28 9.36 -27.48
C VAL A 203 18.04 10.62 -27.85
N VAL A 204 18.97 11.02 -27.00
CA VAL A 204 19.82 12.21 -27.19
C VAL A 204 21.23 11.81 -27.64
N ALA A 205 21.94 12.74 -28.28
CA ALA A 205 23.35 12.55 -28.63
C ALA A 205 24.18 12.33 -27.34
N PRO A 206 25.23 11.50 -27.41
CA PRO A 206 26.20 11.46 -26.30
C PRO A 206 26.87 12.82 -26.20
N ILE A 207 27.06 13.28 -24.97
CA ILE A 207 27.93 14.44 -24.70
C ILE A 207 29.35 13.96 -24.93
N THR A 208 29.96 14.39 -26.02
CA THR A 208 31.35 14.09 -26.30
C THR A 208 32.23 14.78 -25.23
N LYS A 209 33.27 14.06 -24.76
CA LYS A 209 34.27 14.58 -23.83
C LYS A 209 35.21 15.58 -24.55
N ASN A 210 34.69 16.67 -25.08
CA ASN A 210 35.52 17.88 -25.16
C ASN A 210 35.60 18.48 -23.76
N SER A 211 36.65 19.22 -23.45
CA SER A 211 36.93 19.83 -22.13
C SER A 211 35.81 20.70 -21.57
N ALA A 212 34.77 21.00 -22.34
CA ALA A 212 33.58 21.74 -21.90
C ALA A 212 32.64 20.78 -21.13
N LYS A 213 32.30 21.18 -19.91
CA LYS A 213 31.28 20.55 -19.09
C LYS A 213 29.96 21.26 -19.36
N PHE A 214 28.96 20.53 -19.78
CA PHE A 214 27.61 21.07 -20.01
C PHE A 214 26.81 21.00 -18.74
N ILE A 215 26.25 22.12 -18.31
CA ILE A 215 25.36 22.25 -17.17
C ILE A 215 23.97 22.58 -17.70
N ALA A 216 22.96 21.81 -17.26
CA ALA A 216 21.57 22.08 -17.61
C ALA A 216 21.05 23.22 -16.74
N HIS A 217 20.79 24.39 -17.30
CA HIS A 217 20.26 25.57 -16.62
C HIS A 217 18.81 25.30 -16.17
N ARG A 218 18.57 25.28 -14.85
CA ARG A 218 17.30 24.92 -14.21
C ARG A 218 16.78 23.53 -14.59
N GLY A 219 17.71 22.57 -14.81
CA GLY A 219 17.42 21.27 -15.39
C GLY A 219 17.30 21.32 -16.92
N LEU A 220 16.76 20.26 -17.54
CA LEU A 220 16.48 20.23 -19.00
C LEU A 220 15.16 20.96 -19.29
N SER A 221 15.19 22.29 -19.15
CA SER A 221 14.02 23.18 -19.19
C SER A 221 13.35 23.26 -20.59
N ALA A 222 14.04 22.82 -21.66
CA ALA A 222 13.44 22.67 -22.98
C ALA A 222 12.43 21.49 -23.07
N GLU A 223 12.48 20.52 -22.15
CA GLU A 223 11.69 19.30 -22.19
C GLU A 223 10.74 19.15 -20.97
N ALA A 224 10.92 19.95 -19.91
CA ALA A 224 10.08 19.99 -18.73
C ALA A 224 10.12 21.36 -18.08
N PRO A 225 9.12 21.74 -17.25
CA PRO A 225 9.14 23.00 -16.52
C PRO A 225 10.43 23.16 -15.71
N GLU A 226 10.99 24.38 -15.75
CA GLU A 226 12.24 24.72 -15.07
C GLU A 226 12.18 24.44 -13.54
N ASN A 227 13.32 24.15 -12.93
CA ASN A 227 13.45 23.93 -11.49
C ASN A 227 12.55 22.80 -10.93
N THR A 228 12.13 21.86 -11.77
CA THR A 228 11.34 20.69 -11.34
C THR A 228 12.20 19.43 -11.26
N ILE A 229 11.81 18.51 -10.40
CA ILE A 229 12.41 17.17 -10.33
C ILE A 229 12.47 16.53 -11.72
N LYS A 230 11.42 16.71 -12.52
CA LYS A 230 11.32 16.20 -13.89
C LYS A 230 12.44 16.76 -14.79
N ALA A 231 12.70 18.06 -14.73
CA ALA A 231 13.75 18.69 -15.52
C ALA A 231 15.15 18.18 -15.13
N TYR A 232 15.39 17.94 -13.83
CA TYR A 232 16.66 17.38 -13.35
C TYR A 232 16.84 15.91 -13.71
N GLU A 233 15.78 15.10 -13.61
CA GLU A 233 15.80 13.71 -14.07
C GLU A 233 16.13 13.60 -15.55
N LEU A 234 15.54 14.48 -16.39
CA LEU A 234 15.81 14.53 -17.81
C LEU A 234 17.24 14.98 -18.11
N ALA A 235 17.75 15.96 -17.39
CA ALA A 235 19.16 16.39 -17.51
C ALA A 235 20.13 15.25 -17.16
N GLY A 236 19.88 14.52 -16.06
CA GLY A 236 20.68 13.36 -15.68
C GLY A 236 20.59 12.24 -16.70
N GLY A 237 19.41 11.92 -17.23
CA GLY A 237 19.21 10.92 -18.30
C GLY A 237 19.88 11.31 -19.62
N ALA A 238 19.93 12.61 -19.94
CA ALA A 238 20.61 13.13 -21.10
C ALA A 238 22.15 13.19 -20.91
N GLY A 239 22.64 13.02 -19.69
CA GLY A 239 24.08 12.93 -19.36
C GLY A 239 24.78 14.30 -19.27
N PHE A 240 24.06 15.34 -18.89
CA PHE A 240 24.69 16.61 -18.52
C PHE A 240 25.66 16.39 -17.35
N TRP A 241 26.74 17.18 -17.30
CA TRP A 241 27.72 17.08 -16.22
C TRP A 241 27.14 17.51 -14.88
N GLY A 242 26.21 18.46 -14.88
CA GLY A 242 25.49 18.96 -13.74
C GLY A 242 24.18 19.62 -14.17
N ALA A 243 23.37 19.98 -13.20
CA ALA A 243 22.21 20.84 -13.38
C ALA A 243 22.33 22.00 -12.41
N GLU A 244 22.09 23.19 -12.91
CA GLU A 244 22.01 24.39 -12.12
C GLU A 244 20.60 24.53 -11.55
N THR A 245 20.45 25.19 -10.41
CA THR A 245 19.19 25.36 -9.72
C THR A 245 19.17 26.67 -8.92
N ASP A 246 17.99 27.28 -8.83
CA ASP A 246 17.75 28.48 -8.05
C ASP A 246 17.08 28.12 -6.72
N VAL A 247 17.74 28.37 -5.60
CA VAL A 247 17.21 28.09 -4.27
C VAL A 247 16.80 29.38 -3.57
N ARG A 248 15.56 29.42 -3.06
CA ARG A 248 15.04 30.48 -2.21
C ARG A 248 14.54 29.96 -0.89
N MET A 249 14.45 30.84 0.09
CA MET A 249 13.96 30.51 1.43
C MET A 249 12.58 31.11 1.66
N THR A 250 11.64 30.28 2.15
CA THR A 250 10.30 30.72 2.51
C THR A 250 10.27 31.50 3.84
N LYS A 251 9.14 32.15 4.17
CA LYS A 251 8.90 32.82 5.44
C LYS A 251 9.16 31.92 6.66
N ASP A 252 8.76 30.66 6.58
CA ASP A 252 8.96 29.63 7.61
C ASP A 252 10.30 28.87 7.49
N LYS A 253 11.30 29.50 6.82
CA LYS A 253 12.70 29.02 6.72
C LYS A 253 12.82 27.65 6.04
N LYS A 254 11.94 27.31 5.08
CA LYS A 254 12.06 26.15 4.20
C LYS A 254 12.69 26.55 2.88
N PHE A 255 13.36 25.62 2.21
CA PHE A 255 13.93 25.86 0.89
C PHE A 255 12.97 25.41 -0.21
N ILE A 256 12.88 26.21 -1.26
CA ILE A 256 12.15 25.92 -2.49
C ILE A 256 13.04 26.24 -3.70
N LEU A 257 12.68 25.68 -4.84
CA LEU A 257 13.33 25.98 -6.11
C LEU A 257 12.49 27.03 -6.86
N GLN A 258 13.02 28.24 -6.99
CA GLN A 258 12.35 29.37 -7.63
C GLN A 258 13.37 30.39 -8.12
N HIS A 259 13.38 30.68 -9.42
CA HIS A 259 14.27 31.68 -10.01
C HIS A 259 13.76 33.08 -9.77
N ASP A 260 12.52 33.39 -10.15
CA ASP A 260 11.96 34.71 -10.15
C ASP A 260 11.79 35.25 -8.72
N LEU A 261 11.82 36.59 -8.58
CA LEU A 261 11.58 37.24 -7.32
C LEU A 261 10.19 37.00 -6.74
N THR A 262 9.21 36.78 -7.62
CA THR A 262 7.81 36.50 -7.25
C THR A 262 7.28 35.32 -8.04
N PHE A 263 6.14 34.76 -7.62
CA PHE A 263 5.45 33.67 -8.34
C PHE A 263 4.63 34.15 -9.55
N LYS A 264 4.73 35.43 -9.94
CA LYS A 264 3.87 36.04 -10.96
C LYS A 264 3.93 35.32 -12.32
N ARG A 265 5.13 35.02 -12.81
CA ARG A 265 5.32 34.38 -14.13
C ARG A 265 4.80 32.93 -14.15
N LEU A 266 4.99 32.17 -13.09
CA LEU A 266 4.66 30.73 -13.05
C LEU A 266 3.23 30.47 -12.57
N CYS A 267 2.74 31.23 -11.59
CA CYS A 267 1.48 30.97 -10.91
C CYS A 267 0.53 32.18 -10.90
N GLY A 268 0.89 33.30 -11.52
CA GLY A 268 0.08 34.54 -11.53
C GLY A 268 0.07 35.34 -10.22
N VAL A 269 0.76 34.87 -9.19
CA VAL A 269 0.76 35.47 -7.85
C VAL A 269 1.96 36.39 -7.65
N ASP A 270 1.73 37.68 -7.46
CA ASP A 270 2.75 38.69 -7.27
C ASP A 270 3.19 38.81 -5.78
N LYS A 271 3.71 37.69 -5.24
CA LYS A 271 4.28 37.58 -3.89
C LYS A 271 5.66 36.94 -3.95
N LYS A 272 6.53 37.32 -3.04
CA LYS A 272 7.87 36.73 -2.89
C LYS A 272 7.83 35.47 -2.06
N PRO A 273 8.71 34.50 -2.32
CA PRO A 273 8.85 33.30 -1.47
C PRO A 273 9.07 33.65 0.01
N GLU A 274 9.85 34.67 0.29
CA GLU A 274 10.19 35.12 1.65
C GLU A 274 8.98 35.65 2.45
N ASP A 275 7.90 36.02 1.77
CA ASP A 275 6.66 36.51 2.37
C ASP A 275 5.59 35.41 2.59
N MET A 276 5.85 34.18 2.12
CA MET A 276 4.92 33.06 2.15
C MET A 276 5.51 31.86 2.88
N THR A 277 4.68 31.12 3.59
CA THR A 277 5.05 29.81 4.15
C THR A 277 5.06 28.73 3.06
N LEU A 278 5.77 27.63 3.29
CA LEU A 278 5.77 26.51 2.34
C LEU A 278 4.35 26.00 2.07
N SER A 279 3.50 25.91 3.11
CA SER A 279 2.11 25.46 2.97
C SER A 279 1.24 26.38 2.11
N GLU A 280 1.50 27.69 2.12
CA GLU A 280 0.81 28.65 1.24
C GLU A 280 1.28 28.51 -0.21
N ILE A 281 2.60 28.31 -0.42
CA ILE A 281 3.20 28.14 -1.75
C ILE A 281 2.71 26.86 -2.42
N GLN A 282 2.56 25.77 -1.66
CA GLN A 282 2.06 24.48 -2.19
C GLN A 282 0.60 24.50 -2.69
N LYS A 283 -0.11 25.60 -2.46
CA LYS A 283 -1.48 25.81 -2.93
C LYS A 283 -1.58 26.64 -4.21
N LEU A 284 -0.44 27.15 -4.69
CA LEU A 284 -0.35 27.89 -5.96
C LEU A 284 -0.36 26.95 -7.15
#